data_75169b606b266aac3a21f23a776489a4
#
_entry.id   75169b606b266aac3a21f23a776489a4
#
_cell.length_a   1.000
_cell.length_b   1.000
_cell.length_c   1.000
_cell.angle_alpha   90.00
_cell.angle_beta   90.00
_cell.angle_gamma   90.00
#
_symmetry.space_group_name_H-M   'P 1'
#
loop_
_entity.id
_entity.type
_entity.pdbx_description
1 polymer ?
#
loop_
_entity_poly.entity_id
_entity_poly.type
_entity_poly.pdbx_seq_one_letter_code
_entity_poly.pdbx_strand_id
1 'polypeptide(L)'
;MNKKDPFKLEKLRQNLASKHKLSELKLLYDKSLPEISDLNTSNFWNERIQKQIDYAPEDGMTRDRINIAYQYIPKTAKRILDIGAGYGYIERLISKNKTIEIYGNDISENAINNLTKKFKGNFKLESIYKMKYEPNSFDTVFMLEVLEHIPPSKTFKVLKDVKKILKKNGCLILSVPTSEGLERMSDNPNGHVRMYTKDLIKAELEIAGFKILEIKTLYAFKNFYFIKNLISKIFKNRWEPNDIVIKAEFI
;
A
#
# COMPACT_ATOMS: atom_id res chain seq x y z
N MET A 1 -25.89 -21.40 -5.79
CA MET A 1 -25.34 -20.15 -6.34
C MET A 1 -23.83 -20.31 -6.40
N ASN A 2 -23.25 -20.38 -7.60
CA ASN A 2 -21.80 -20.46 -7.77
C ASN A 2 -21.18 -19.18 -7.22
N LYS A 3 -20.47 -19.26 -6.10
CA LYS A 3 -19.61 -18.16 -5.64
C LYS A 3 -18.58 -17.92 -6.76
N LYS A 4 -18.75 -16.85 -7.49
CA LYS A 4 -17.77 -16.45 -8.51
C LYS A 4 -16.44 -16.24 -7.79
N ASP A 5 -15.43 -16.99 -8.18
CA ASP A 5 -14.09 -16.89 -7.65
C ASP A 5 -13.56 -15.45 -7.81
N PRO A 6 -13.37 -14.69 -6.72
CA PRO A 6 -12.96 -13.29 -6.80
C PRO A 6 -11.59 -13.12 -7.46
N PHE A 7 -10.71 -14.12 -7.36
CA PHE A 7 -9.38 -14.10 -7.95
C PHE A 7 -9.39 -14.31 -9.46
N LYS A 8 -10.35 -15.09 -9.97
CA LYS A 8 -10.55 -15.24 -11.41
C LYS A 8 -10.93 -13.90 -12.05
N LEU A 9 -11.75 -13.12 -11.36
CA LEU A 9 -12.12 -11.77 -11.82
C LEU A 9 -10.94 -10.80 -11.74
N GLU A 10 -10.12 -10.89 -10.69
CA GLU A 10 -8.93 -10.04 -10.54
C GLU A 10 -7.88 -10.38 -11.61
N LYS A 11 -7.64 -11.65 -11.91
CA LYS A 11 -6.77 -12.09 -13.01
C LYS A 11 -7.27 -11.58 -14.36
N LEU A 12 -8.59 -11.57 -14.57
CA LEU A 12 -9.18 -11.00 -15.79
C LEU A 12 -8.91 -9.49 -15.88
N ARG A 13 -9.03 -8.74 -14.79
CA ARG A 13 -8.73 -7.30 -14.76
C ARG A 13 -7.27 -7.00 -15.03
N GLN A 14 -6.36 -7.77 -14.44
CA GLN A 14 -4.93 -7.62 -14.67
C GLN A 14 -4.58 -7.83 -16.14
N ASN A 15 -5.19 -8.85 -16.78
CA ASN A 15 -5.04 -9.09 -18.22
C ASN A 15 -5.65 -7.97 -19.06
N LEU A 16 -6.74 -7.35 -18.61
CA LEU A 16 -7.37 -6.23 -19.30
C LEU A 16 -6.58 -4.94 -19.12
N ALA A 17 -6.01 -4.68 -17.93
CA ALA A 17 -5.18 -3.51 -17.67
C ALA A 17 -3.94 -3.45 -18.59
N SER A 18 -3.39 -4.60 -18.98
CA SER A 18 -2.25 -4.68 -19.91
C SER A 18 -2.63 -4.49 -21.38
N LYS A 19 -3.91 -4.61 -21.74
CA LYS A 19 -4.39 -4.65 -23.12
C LYS A 19 -5.27 -3.46 -23.53
N HIS A 20 -5.85 -2.74 -22.58
CA HIS A 20 -6.89 -1.75 -22.84
C HIS A 20 -6.49 -0.34 -22.37
N LYS A 21 -7.16 0.66 -22.99
CA LYS A 21 -7.00 2.06 -22.59
C LYS A 21 -7.57 2.29 -21.18
N LEU A 22 -7.05 3.29 -20.47
CA LEU A 22 -7.47 3.65 -19.12
C LEU A 22 -8.99 3.84 -18.95
N SER A 23 -9.67 4.38 -19.98
CA SER A 23 -11.12 4.55 -19.99
C SER A 23 -11.90 3.22 -19.92
N GLU A 24 -11.38 2.17 -20.53
CA GLU A 24 -11.99 0.84 -20.51
C GLU A 24 -11.80 0.16 -19.16
N LEU A 25 -10.64 0.36 -18.54
CA LEU A 25 -10.40 -0.12 -17.19
C LEU A 25 -11.39 0.52 -16.19
N LYS A 26 -11.64 1.82 -16.30
CA LYS A 26 -12.63 2.52 -15.47
C LYS A 26 -14.02 1.91 -15.61
N LEU A 27 -14.45 1.61 -16.83
CA LEU A 27 -15.75 0.96 -17.08
C LEU A 27 -15.86 -0.42 -16.42
N LEU A 28 -14.75 -1.17 -16.32
CA LEU A 28 -14.72 -2.45 -15.61
C LEU A 28 -14.87 -2.28 -14.10
N TYR A 29 -14.31 -1.23 -13.53
CA TYR A 29 -14.47 -0.90 -12.10
C TYR A 29 -15.88 -0.38 -11.78
N ASP A 30 -16.49 0.37 -12.68
CA ASP A 30 -17.83 0.92 -12.50
C ASP A 30 -18.94 -0.16 -12.64
N LYS A 31 -18.63 -1.29 -13.27
CA LYS A 31 -19.52 -2.46 -13.27
C LYS A 31 -19.44 -3.13 -11.92
N SER A 32 -20.59 -3.19 -11.24
CA SER A 32 -20.72 -3.84 -9.91
C SER A 32 -20.09 -5.22 -9.92
N LEU A 33 -19.02 -5.36 -9.17
CA LEU A 33 -18.35 -6.62 -8.93
C LEU A 33 -18.99 -7.27 -7.70
N PRO A 34 -19.05 -8.61 -7.64
CA PRO A 34 -19.53 -9.26 -6.44
C PRO A 34 -18.71 -8.76 -5.25
N GLU A 35 -19.41 -8.32 -4.21
CA GLU A 35 -18.76 -7.96 -2.95
C GLU A 35 -17.97 -9.18 -2.43
N ILE A 36 -16.68 -8.99 -2.33
CA ILE A 36 -15.82 -9.90 -1.59
C ILE A 36 -16.03 -9.54 -0.13
N SER A 37 -16.31 -10.53 0.73
CA SER A 37 -16.38 -10.28 2.17
C SER A 37 -15.07 -9.62 2.61
N ASP A 38 -15.20 -8.39 3.09
CA ASP A 38 -14.06 -7.62 3.58
C ASP A 38 -13.60 -8.25 4.91
N LEU A 39 -12.54 -9.04 4.85
CA LEU A 39 -11.93 -9.68 6.03
C LEU A 39 -11.16 -8.65 6.88
N ASN A 40 -10.97 -7.42 6.39
CA ASN A 40 -10.15 -6.40 7.02
C ASN A 40 -10.91 -5.68 8.12
N THR A 41 -11.24 -6.42 9.18
CA THR A 41 -11.88 -5.88 10.39
C THR A 41 -10.83 -5.40 11.40
N SER A 42 -11.25 -4.55 12.34
CA SER A 42 -10.41 -4.13 13.46
C SER A 42 -9.90 -5.33 14.28
N ASN A 43 -10.74 -6.34 14.53
CA ASN A 43 -10.36 -7.53 15.28
C ASN A 43 -9.29 -8.35 14.54
N PHE A 44 -9.44 -8.57 13.23
CA PHE A 44 -8.44 -9.26 12.42
C PHE A 44 -7.07 -8.59 12.53
N TRP A 45 -7.02 -7.26 12.40
CA TRP A 45 -5.75 -6.51 12.47
C TRP A 45 -5.21 -6.40 13.89
N ASN A 46 -6.06 -6.31 14.92
CA ASN A 46 -5.62 -6.35 16.32
C ASN A 46 -4.88 -7.64 16.65
N GLU A 47 -5.45 -8.78 16.29
CA GLU A 47 -4.80 -10.08 16.52
C GLU A 47 -3.49 -10.22 15.75
N ARG A 48 -3.46 -9.76 14.50
CA ARG A 48 -2.28 -9.85 13.65
C ARG A 48 -1.15 -8.98 14.15
N ILE A 49 -1.44 -7.74 14.50
CA ILE A 49 -0.46 -6.80 15.05
C ILE A 49 0.09 -7.32 16.37
N GLN A 50 -0.76 -7.84 17.25
CA GLN A 50 -0.31 -8.41 18.53
C GLN A 50 0.69 -9.56 18.31
N LYS A 51 0.35 -10.52 17.46
CA LYS A 51 1.21 -11.68 17.16
C LYS A 51 2.58 -11.30 16.59
N GLN A 52 2.65 -10.21 15.83
CA GLN A 52 3.91 -9.78 15.20
C GLN A 52 4.73 -8.79 16.04
N ILE A 53 4.13 -8.07 16.98
CA ILE A 53 4.89 -7.22 17.93
C ILE A 53 5.90 -8.06 18.71
N ASP A 54 5.54 -9.29 19.04
CA ASP A 54 6.40 -10.21 19.78
C ASP A 54 7.44 -10.88 18.85
N TYR A 55 7.37 -10.73 17.55
CA TYR A 55 8.09 -11.62 16.62
C TYR A 55 8.70 -10.98 15.37
N ALA A 56 8.60 -9.68 15.11
CA ALA A 56 8.96 -9.17 13.79
C ALA A 56 10.41 -8.68 13.67
N PRO A 57 11.29 -9.50 13.12
CA PRO A 57 12.40 -8.98 12.34
C PRO A 57 11.84 -8.54 10.97
N GLU A 58 12.12 -7.31 10.58
CA GLU A 58 11.97 -6.92 9.18
C GLU A 58 12.79 -7.88 8.31
N ASP A 59 12.14 -8.59 7.43
CA ASP A 59 12.84 -9.33 6.40
C ASP A 59 13.56 -8.36 5.45
N GLY A 60 14.46 -8.88 4.62
CA GLY A 60 15.27 -8.04 3.73
C GLY A 60 14.43 -7.21 2.76
N MET A 61 13.31 -7.75 2.25
CA MET A 61 12.42 -7.06 1.33
C MET A 61 11.63 -5.94 2.04
N THR A 62 11.07 -6.22 3.22
CA THR A 62 10.39 -5.20 4.04
C THR A 62 11.32 -4.04 4.37
N ARG A 63 12.56 -4.33 4.77
CA ARG A 63 13.56 -3.29 5.03
C ARG A 63 13.86 -2.45 3.80
N ASP A 64 14.06 -3.07 2.64
CA ASP A 64 14.31 -2.36 1.39
C ASP A 64 13.10 -1.51 0.98
N ARG A 65 11.87 -2.05 1.12
CA ARG A 65 10.62 -1.32 0.90
C ARG A 65 10.55 -0.04 1.74
N ILE A 66 10.76 -0.15 3.04
CA ILE A 66 10.69 0.98 3.96
C ILE A 66 11.80 2.00 3.67
N ASN A 67 13.02 1.55 3.37
CA ASN A 67 14.12 2.45 3.02
C ASN A 67 13.85 3.20 1.71
N ILE A 68 13.33 2.54 0.68
CA ILE A 68 12.95 3.18 -0.59
C ILE A 68 11.83 4.18 -0.35
N ALA A 69 10.78 3.79 0.38
CA ALA A 69 9.68 4.68 0.71
C ALA A 69 10.18 5.93 1.46
N TYR A 70 11.09 5.77 2.42
CA TYR A 70 11.70 6.89 3.14
C TYR A 70 12.52 7.80 2.21
N GLN A 71 13.31 7.24 1.27
CA GLN A 71 14.09 8.00 0.30
C GLN A 71 13.23 8.82 -0.67
N TYR A 72 11.97 8.41 -0.88
CA TYR A 72 11.03 9.09 -1.74
C TYR A 72 10.40 10.34 -1.12
N ILE A 73 10.55 10.54 0.20
CA ILE A 73 10.08 11.74 0.89
C ILE A 73 10.75 12.98 0.31
N PRO A 74 10.00 13.99 -0.16
CA PRO A 74 10.58 15.25 -0.56
C PRO A 74 11.34 15.92 0.59
N LYS A 75 12.52 16.47 0.32
CA LYS A 75 13.34 17.15 1.36
C LYS A 75 12.62 18.32 2.02
N THR A 76 11.65 18.89 1.33
CA THR A 76 10.83 20.02 1.81
C THR A 76 9.60 19.59 2.61
N ALA A 77 9.32 18.29 2.70
CA ALA A 77 8.15 17.76 3.41
C ALA A 77 8.18 18.14 4.89
N LYS A 78 7.05 18.64 5.40
CA LYS A 78 6.84 19.04 6.80
C LYS A 78 5.75 18.22 7.48
N ARG A 79 4.70 17.87 6.77
CA ARG A 79 3.56 17.12 7.32
C ARG A 79 3.35 15.85 6.52
N ILE A 80 3.45 14.74 7.21
CA ILE A 80 3.40 13.39 6.62
C ILE A 80 2.30 12.61 7.31
N LEU A 81 1.47 11.94 6.50
CA LEU A 81 0.46 10.99 6.98
C LEU A 81 0.84 9.57 6.52
N ASP A 82 0.82 8.62 7.44
CA ASP A 82 0.86 7.20 7.13
C ASP A 82 -0.53 6.56 7.35
N ILE A 83 -1.10 6.03 6.27
CA ILE A 83 -2.41 5.37 6.27
C ILE A 83 -2.16 3.87 6.40
N GLY A 84 -2.74 3.24 7.44
CA GLY A 84 -2.44 1.85 7.79
C GLY A 84 -1.05 1.72 8.39
N ALA A 85 -0.74 2.57 9.38
CA ALA A 85 0.62 2.73 9.93
C ALA A 85 1.17 1.49 10.64
N GLY A 86 0.32 0.55 11.04
CA GLY A 86 0.68 -0.79 11.53
C GLY A 86 1.75 -0.79 12.61
N TYR A 87 2.92 -1.36 12.30
CA TYR A 87 4.05 -1.51 13.25
C TYR A 87 4.90 -0.25 13.44
N GLY A 88 4.69 0.81 12.66
CA GLY A 88 5.46 2.04 12.73
C GLY A 88 6.84 1.93 12.10
N TYR A 89 6.99 1.11 11.06
CA TYR A 89 8.29 0.94 10.39
C TYR A 89 8.79 2.23 9.74
N ILE A 90 7.90 2.96 9.06
CA ILE A 90 8.27 4.23 8.43
C ILE A 90 8.43 5.35 9.47
N GLU A 91 7.61 5.37 10.53
CA GLU A 91 7.68 6.32 11.64
C GLU A 91 9.03 6.26 12.34
N ARG A 92 9.60 5.06 12.49
CA ARG A 92 10.93 4.87 13.07
C ARG A 92 12.03 5.62 12.28
N LEU A 93 11.89 5.76 10.98
CA LEU A 93 12.84 6.52 10.15
C LEU A 93 12.52 8.01 10.17
N ILE A 94 11.24 8.38 10.03
CA ILE A 94 10.80 9.78 9.97
C ILE A 94 11.04 10.50 11.30
N SER A 95 10.83 9.84 12.44
CA SER A 95 10.98 10.42 13.77
C SER A 95 12.39 10.89 14.10
N LYS A 96 13.39 10.47 13.33
CA LYS A 96 14.76 10.99 13.42
C LYS A 96 14.86 12.44 12.94
N ASN A 97 13.95 12.88 12.10
CA ASN A 97 13.87 14.26 11.64
C ASN A 97 12.84 15.05 12.47
N LYS A 98 13.33 15.85 13.42
CA LYS A 98 12.50 16.63 14.36
C LYS A 98 11.66 17.74 13.68
N THR A 99 11.90 18.04 12.43
CA THR A 99 11.17 19.09 11.68
C THR A 99 9.93 18.58 10.98
N ILE A 100 9.70 17.27 10.99
CA ILE A 100 8.54 16.63 10.36
C ILE A 100 7.46 16.36 11.39
N GLU A 101 6.25 16.83 11.11
CA GLU A 101 5.05 16.44 11.84
C GLU A 101 4.52 15.11 11.29
N ILE A 102 4.43 14.10 12.16
CA ILE A 102 3.99 12.75 11.81
C ILE A 102 2.53 12.59 12.18
N TYR A 103 1.75 12.15 11.22
CA TYR A 103 0.37 11.71 11.40
C TYR A 103 0.28 10.24 10.95
N GLY A 104 -0.58 9.47 11.61
CA GLY A 104 -0.86 8.10 11.21
C GLY A 104 -2.28 7.72 11.58
N ASN A 105 -2.87 6.82 10.81
CA ASN A 105 -4.11 6.17 11.19
C ASN A 105 -4.06 4.67 10.93
N ASP A 106 -4.78 3.94 11.73
CA ASP A 106 -4.97 2.50 11.59
C ASP A 106 -6.34 2.11 12.16
N ILE A 107 -6.88 0.98 11.73
CA ILE A 107 -8.10 0.39 12.31
C ILE A 107 -7.81 -0.52 13.49
N SER A 108 -6.53 -0.83 13.73
CA SER A 108 -6.06 -1.61 14.88
C SER A 108 -5.75 -0.70 16.07
N GLU A 109 -6.44 -0.93 17.16
CA GLU A 109 -6.16 -0.26 18.43
C GLU A 109 -4.75 -0.61 18.94
N ASN A 110 -4.31 -1.85 18.75
CA ASN A 110 -2.97 -2.29 19.11
C ASN A 110 -1.89 -1.52 18.33
N ALA A 111 -2.10 -1.25 17.05
CA ALA A 111 -1.21 -0.42 16.25
C ALA A 111 -1.12 0.99 16.82
N ILE A 112 -2.26 1.65 17.03
CA ILE A 112 -2.30 3.03 17.52
C ILE A 112 -1.67 3.16 18.92
N ASN A 113 -1.97 2.23 19.84
CA ASN A 113 -1.38 2.21 21.17
C ASN A 113 0.15 2.08 21.12
N ASN A 114 0.68 1.24 20.24
CA ASN A 114 2.13 1.07 20.06
C ASN A 114 2.79 2.30 19.44
N LEU A 115 2.18 2.88 18.41
CA LEU A 115 2.68 4.08 17.75
C LEU A 115 2.75 5.25 18.72
N THR A 116 1.68 5.48 19.50
CA THR A 116 1.59 6.57 20.47
C THR A 116 2.61 6.42 21.60
N LYS A 117 2.92 5.18 22.00
CA LYS A 117 3.95 4.91 23.01
C LYS A 117 5.37 5.13 22.49
N LYS A 118 5.62 4.83 21.21
CA LYS A 118 6.98 4.82 20.63
C LYS A 118 7.39 6.12 19.96
N PHE A 119 6.43 6.84 19.38
CA PHE A 119 6.73 8.00 18.54
C PHE A 119 5.95 9.24 18.95
N LYS A 120 6.59 10.39 18.80
CA LYS A 120 5.89 11.68 18.87
C LYS A 120 5.17 11.93 17.54
N GLY A 121 3.83 11.93 17.57
CA GLY A 121 3.00 12.11 16.38
C GLY A 121 1.52 12.19 16.72
N ASN A 122 0.69 12.36 15.69
CA ASN A 122 -0.77 12.41 15.80
C ASN A 122 -1.36 11.12 15.23
N PHE A 123 -1.54 10.10 16.08
CA PHE A 123 -2.04 8.80 15.67
C PHE A 123 -3.52 8.63 16.03
N LYS A 124 -4.32 8.16 15.07
CA LYS A 124 -5.77 8.04 15.22
C LYS A 124 -6.24 6.62 14.92
N LEU A 125 -7.08 6.09 15.80
CA LEU A 125 -7.87 4.89 15.53
C LEU A 125 -8.99 5.26 14.56
N GLU A 126 -8.75 5.12 13.27
CA GLU A 126 -9.64 5.59 12.22
C GLU A 126 -9.51 4.76 10.94
N SER A 127 -10.65 4.41 10.36
CA SER A 127 -10.70 3.70 9.08
C SER A 127 -10.36 4.64 7.92
N ILE A 128 -9.62 4.11 6.92
CA ILE A 128 -9.35 4.80 5.65
C ILE A 128 -10.62 5.30 4.94
N TYR A 129 -11.76 4.66 5.16
CA TYR A 129 -13.05 5.07 4.57
C TYR A 129 -13.72 6.25 5.28
N LYS A 130 -13.22 6.66 6.44
CA LYS A 130 -13.82 7.69 7.30
C LYS A 130 -12.81 8.76 7.75
N MET A 131 -11.68 8.87 7.07
CA MET A 131 -10.64 9.85 7.40
C MET A 131 -11.20 11.28 7.43
N LYS A 132 -10.87 11.99 8.50
CA LYS A 132 -11.28 13.39 8.73
C LYS A 132 -10.06 14.30 8.80
N TYR A 133 -9.42 14.49 7.65
CA TYR A 133 -8.34 15.45 7.49
C TYR A 133 -8.78 16.59 6.59
N GLU A 134 -8.28 17.80 6.88
CA GLU A 134 -8.53 18.96 6.05
C GLU A 134 -7.91 18.80 4.66
N PRO A 135 -8.54 19.35 3.62
CA PRO A 135 -7.95 19.36 2.29
C PRO A 135 -6.57 20.04 2.27
N ASN A 136 -5.71 19.64 1.38
CA ASN A 136 -4.37 20.23 1.19
C ASN A 136 -3.52 20.29 2.48
N SER A 137 -3.60 19.24 3.31
CA SER A 137 -2.94 19.22 4.62
C SER A 137 -1.56 18.59 4.60
N PHE A 138 -1.31 17.62 3.72
CA PHE A 138 -0.11 16.81 3.77
C PHE A 138 0.81 17.01 2.58
N ASP A 139 2.11 17.08 2.85
CA ASP A 139 3.15 17.10 1.82
C ASP A 139 3.42 15.71 1.26
N THR A 140 3.24 14.69 2.11
CA THR A 140 3.41 13.27 1.73
C THR A 140 2.36 12.44 2.44
N VAL A 141 1.78 11.50 1.70
CA VAL A 141 0.91 10.44 2.24
C VAL A 141 1.54 9.09 1.89
N PHE A 142 1.67 8.24 2.90
CA PHE A 142 2.04 6.84 2.72
C PHE A 142 0.82 5.93 2.70
N MET A 143 0.90 4.87 1.89
CA MET A 143 0.00 3.72 1.87
C MET A 143 0.84 2.47 1.58
N LEU A 144 1.56 1.97 2.58
CA LEU A 144 2.47 0.83 2.41
C LEU A 144 1.76 -0.47 2.75
N GLU A 145 1.52 -1.34 1.76
CA GLU A 145 0.76 -2.59 1.92
C GLU A 145 -0.67 -2.34 2.45
N VAL A 146 -1.40 -1.47 1.78
CA VAL A 146 -2.77 -1.06 2.16
C VAL A 146 -3.77 -1.30 1.04
N LEU A 147 -3.43 -0.96 -0.22
CA LEU A 147 -4.40 -1.00 -1.32
C LEU A 147 -4.90 -2.40 -1.64
N GLU A 148 -4.11 -3.43 -1.42
CA GLU A 148 -4.50 -4.84 -1.60
C GLU A 148 -5.60 -5.29 -0.64
N HIS A 149 -5.79 -4.57 0.46
CA HIS A 149 -6.84 -4.80 1.45
C HIS A 149 -8.13 -4.02 1.14
N ILE A 150 -8.11 -3.16 0.13
CA ILE A 150 -9.26 -2.34 -0.26
C ILE A 150 -10.02 -3.02 -1.38
N PRO A 151 -11.33 -3.30 -1.20
CA PRO A 151 -12.15 -3.83 -2.28
C PRO A 151 -12.07 -2.96 -3.53
N PRO A 152 -11.98 -3.55 -4.72
CA PRO A 152 -11.87 -2.82 -5.99
C PRO A 152 -12.94 -1.74 -6.18
N SER A 153 -14.18 -2.01 -5.72
CA SER A 153 -15.29 -1.05 -5.79
C SER A 153 -15.06 0.23 -4.96
N LYS A 154 -14.15 0.19 -3.97
CA LYS A 154 -13.85 1.33 -3.07
C LYS A 154 -12.52 2.03 -3.41
N THR A 155 -11.68 1.46 -4.27
CA THR A 155 -10.32 1.96 -4.54
C THR A 155 -10.29 3.39 -5.03
N PHE A 156 -11.07 3.71 -6.06
CA PHE A 156 -11.08 5.08 -6.61
C PHE A 156 -11.62 6.12 -5.64
N LYS A 157 -12.58 5.73 -4.77
CA LYS A 157 -13.02 6.62 -3.71
C LYS A 157 -11.89 6.91 -2.74
N VAL A 158 -11.16 5.89 -2.28
CA VAL A 158 -10.03 6.04 -1.36
C VAL A 158 -8.92 6.89 -2.00
N LEU A 159 -8.52 6.61 -3.23
CA LEU A 159 -7.50 7.40 -3.93
C LEU A 159 -7.92 8.86 -4.13
N LYS A 160 -9.21 9.12 -4.38
CA LYS A 160 -9.77 10.47 -4.44
C LYS A 160 -9.71 11.18 -3.09
N ASP A 161 -10.04 10.47 -2.00
CA ASP A 161 -9.97 11.03 -0.65
C ASP A 161 -8.51 11.34 -0.27
N VAL A 162 -7.56 10.47 -0.61
CA VAL A 162 -6.11 10.71 -0.45
C VAL A 162 -5.65 11.93 -1.27
N LYS A 163 -6.09 12.03 -2.53
CA LYS A 163 -5.79 13.18 -3.38
C LYS A 163 -6.28 14.50 -2.76
N LYS A 164 -7.47 14.49 -2.15
CA LYS A 164 -8.06 15.68 -1.52
C LYS A 164 -7.21 16.21 -0.36
N ILE A 165 -6.63 15.33 0.44
CA ILE A 165 -5.83 15.72 1.62
C ILE A 165 -4.37 16.05 1.30
N LEU A 166 -3.86 15.62 0.14
CA LEU A 166 -2.54 16.01 -0.35
C LEU A 166 -2.54 17.48 -0.78
N LYS A 167 -1.46 18.17 -0.47
CA LYS A 167 -1.18 19.51 -1.04
C LYS A 167 -0.93 19.38 -2.54
N LYS A 168 -1.10 20.49 -3.27
CA LYS A 168 -0.64 20.58 -4.66
C LYS A 168 0.85 20.26 -4.72
N ASN A 169 1.26 19.41 -5.65
CA ASN A 169 2.60 18.81 -5.77
C ASN A 169 2.99 17.93 -4.57
N GLY A 170 2.02 17.54 -3.74
CA GLY A 170 2.24 16.55 -2.68
C GLY A 170 2.44 15.15 -3.25
N CYS A 171 3.15 14.31 -2.53
CA CYS A 171 3.49 12.95 -2.96
C CYS A 171 2.65 11.89 -2.25
N LEU A 172 2.09 10.97 -3.04
CA LEU A 172 1.64 9.68 -2.57
C LEU A 172 2.79 8.68 -2.75
N ILE A 173 3.19 8.02 -1.66
CA ILE A 173 4.18 6.94 -1.67
C ILE A 173 3.46 5.68 -1.22
N LEU A 174 3.40 4.69 -2.08
CA LEU A 174 2.68 3.45 -1.78
C LEU A 174 3.50 2.22 -2.13
N SER A 175 3.15 1.10 -1.51
CA SER A 175 3.57 -0.22 -1.97
C SER A 175 2.39 -1.17 -2.05
N VAL A 176 2.52 -2.15 -2.92
CA VAL A 176 1.58 -3.26 -3.06
C VAL A 176 2.33 -4.55 -3.38
N PRO A 177 1.93 -5.69 -2.78
CA PRO A 177 2.48 -6.98 -3.15
C PRO A 177 2.06 -7.36 -4.57
N THR A 178 2.97 -8.04 -5.26
CA THR A 178 2.74 -8.61 -6.59
C THR A 178 3.10 -10.09 -6.56
N SER A 179 2.61 -10.87 -7.51
CA SER A 179 2.96 -12.30 -7.67
C SER A 179 2.77 -13.19 -6.43
N GLU A 180 1.94 -12.79 -5.46
CA GLU A 180 1.43 -13.76 -4.50
C GLU A 180 0.57 -14.76 -5.28
N GLY A 181 1.07 -15.98 -5.46
CA GLY A 181 0.42 -16.98 -6.28
C GLY A 181 -1.04 -17.20 -5.86
N LEU A 182 -1.95 -17.07 -6.82
CA LEU A 182 -3.39 -17.29 -6.65
C LEU A 182 -3.70 -18.66 -5.99
N GLU A 183 -2.79 -19.62 -6.11
CA GLU A 183 -2.91 -20.96 -5.57
C GLU A 183 -2.76 -21.06 -4.03
N ARG A 184 -2.16 -20.03 -3.40
CA ARG A 184 -1.97 -19.99 -1.94
C ARG A 184 -3.06 -19.21 -1.20
N MET A 185 -4.08 -18.75 -1.89
CA MET A 185 -5.08 -17.85 -1.29
C MET A 185 -6.30 -18.59 -0.72
N SER A 186 -6.32 -19.94 -0.70
CA SER A 186 -7.40 -20.68 -0.06
C SER A 186 -7.64 -20.23 1.39
N ASP A 187 -6.59 -19.89 2.11
CA ASP A 187 -6.65 -19.53 3.52
C ASP A 187 -6.52 -18.00 3.76
N ASN A 188 -6.15 -17.25 2.74
CA ASN A 188 -5.95 -15.80 2.74
C ASN A 188 -5.44 -15.22 4.09
N PRO A 189 -4.32 -15.71 4.62
CA PRO A 189 -3.85 -15.35 5.95
C PRO A 189 -3.50 -13.86 6.06
N ASN A 190 -3.30 -13.20 4.92
CA ASN A 190 -2.93 -11.80 4.85
C ASN A 190 -4.15 -10.86 4.73
N GLY A 191 -5.37 -11.38 4.51
CA GLY A 191 -6.56 -10.56 4.32
C GLY A 191 -6.56 -9.77 3.00
N HIS A 192 -5.75 -10.18 2.01
CA HIS A 192 -5.73 -9.54 0.69
C HIS A 192 -7.04 -9.83 -0.05
N VAL A 193 -7.69 -8.80 -0.52
CA VAL A 193 -8.93 -8.91 -1.32
C VAL A 193 -8.63 -8.86 -2.80
N ARG A 194 -7.38 -8.58 -3.18
CA ARG A 194 -6.92 -8.56 -4.57
C ARG A 194 -5.40 -8.61 -4.68
N MET A 195 -4.94 -8.86 -5.89
CA MET A 195 -3.52 -8.87 -6.25
C MET A 195 -3.24 -7.77 -7.28
N TYR A 196 -2.04 -7.23 -7.20
CA TYR A 196 -1.59 -6.23 -8.16
C TYR A 196 -0.61 -6.81 -9.18
N THR A 197 -0.68 -6.25 -10.39
CA THR A 197 0.44 -6.21 -11.31
C THR A 197 0.93 -4.78 -11.43
N LYS A 198 2.12 -4.60 -11.96
CA LYS A 198 2.68 -3.26 -12.23
C LYS A 198 1.75 -2.42 -13.11
N ASP A 199 1.12 -3.04 -14.11
CA ASP A 199 0.23 -2.32 -15.04
C ASP A 199 -1.10 -1.95 -14.39
N LEU A 200 -1.65 -2.82 -13.53
CA LEU A 200 -2.88 -2.53 -12.82
C LEU A 200 -2.72 -1.33 -11.87
N ILE A 201 -1.69 -1.35 -11.02
CA ILE A 201 -1.50 -0.23 -10.07
C ILE A 201 -1.18 1.09 -10.78
N LYS A 202 -0.41 1.05 -11.89
CA LYS A 202 -0.19 2.23 -12.72
C LYS A 202 -1.49 2.78 -13.26
N ALA A 203 -2.31 1.93 -13.87
CA ALA A 203 -3.59 2.33 -14.45
C ALA A 203 -4.53 2.94 -13.40
N GLU A 204 -4.62 2.35 -12.19
CA GLU A 204 -5.44 2.89 -11.11
C GLU A 204 -4.98 4.28 -10.66
N LEU A 205 -3.68 4.47 -10.48
CA LEU A 205 -3.13 5.76 -10.07
C LEU A 205 -3.35 6.83 -11.14
N GLU A 206 -3.13 6.52 -12.41
CA GLU A 206 -3.34 7.44 -13.52
C GLU A 206 -4.82 7.81 -13.68
N ILE A 207 -5.74 6.86 -13.57
CA ILE A 207 -7.20 7.11 -13.58
C ILE A 207 -7.60 7.99 -12.38
N ALA A 208 -7.01 7.76 -11.21
CA ALA A 208 -7.24 8.58 -10.03
C ALA A 208 -6.65 9.99 -10.14
N GLY A 209 -5.88 10.27 -11.19
CA GLY A 209 -5.27 11.58 -11.49
C GLY A 209 -3.96 11.81 -10.76
N PHE A 210 -3.19 10.76 -10.53
CA PHE A 210 -1.81 10.83 -10.07
C PHE A 210 -0.85 10.65 -11.24
N LYS A 211 0.24 11.39 -11.23
CA LYS A 211 1.38 11.21 -12.12
C LYS A 211 2.43 10.36 -11.43
N ILE A 212 2.78 9.24 -12.02
CA ILE A 212 3.82 8.37 -11.47
C ILE A 212 5.19 8.98 -11.77
N LEU A 213 5.98 9.17 -10.73
CA LEU A 213 7.35 9.70 -10.83
C LEU A 213 8.38 8.58 -10.81
N GLU A 214 8.23 7.61 -9.90
CA GLU A 214 9.18 6.52 -9.74
C GLU A 214 8.46 5.21 -9.41
N ILE A 215 9.03 4.11 -9.91
CA ILE A 215 8.61 2.74 -9.57
C ILE A 215 9.86 1.91 -9.28
N LYS A 216 9.85 1.22 -8.14
CA LYS A 216 10.86 0.21 -7.78
C LYS A 216 10.19 -1.12 -7.51
N THR A 217 10.75 -2.17 -8.09
CA THR A 217 10.33 -3.57 -7.86
C THR A 217 11.25 -4.23 -6.83
N LEU A 218 10.68 -5.04 -5.97
CA LEU A 218 11.37 -5.78 -4.94
C LEU A 218 11.12 -7.28 -5.07
N TYR A 219 12.07 -8.07 -4.54
CA TYR A 219 12.06 -9.53 -4.65
C TYR A 219 12.19 -10.17 -3.27
N ALA A 220 11.33 -11.14 -2.96
CA ALA A 220 11.36 -11.88 -1.70
C ALA A 220 12.32 -13.06 -1.80
N PHE A 221 13.55 -12.87 -1.40
CA PHE A 221 14.54 -13.94 -1.31
C PHE A 221 14.72 -14.37 0.15
N LYS A 222 14.31 -15.58 0.48
CA LYS A 222 14.45 -16.15 1.84
C LYS A 222 15.91 -16.21 2.31
N ASN A 223 16.80 -16.76 1.47
CA ASN A 223 18.19 -16.96 1.80
C ASN A 223 19.09 -16.15 0.87
N PHE A 224 20.21 -15.65 1.40
CA PHE A 224 21.19 -14.84 0.66
C PHE A 224 20.57 -13.61 -0.01
N TYR A 225 19.65 -12.94 0.70
CA TYR A 225 18.86 -11.83 0.18
C TYR A 225 19.71 -10.80 -0.56
N PHE A 226 20.81 -10.33 0.04
CA PHE A 226 21.66 -9.30 -0.55
C PHE A 226 22.30 -9.72 -1.86
N ILE A 227 22.83 -10.96 -1.93
CA ILE A 227 23.50 -11.50 -3.12
C ILE A 227 22.47 -11.68 -4.24
N LYS A 228 21.33 -12.30 -3.93
CA LYS A 228 20.26 -12.54 -4.92
C LYS A 228 19.62 -11.23 -5.40
N ASN A 229 19.46 -10.25 -4.52
CA ASN A 229 18.96 -8.93 -4.88
C ASN A 229 19.96 -8.19 -5.79
N LEU A 230 21.26 -8.32 -5.57
CA LEU A 230 22.27 -7.79 -6.47
C LEU A 230 22.22 -8.49 -7.85
N ILE A 231 22.12 -9.81 -7.87
CA ILE A 231 22.01 -10.60 -9.12
C ILE A 231 20.72 -10.22 -9.88
N SER A 232 19.59 -10.01 -9.20
CA SER A 232 18.34 -9.62 -9.84
C SER A 232 18.41 -8.26 -10.55
N LYS A 233 19.26 -7.34 -10.05
CA LYS A 233 19.51 -6.04 -10.70
C LYS A 233 20.30 -6.18 -11.99
N ILE A 234 21.18 -7.19 -12.07
CA ILE A 234 22.02 -7.49 -13.26
C ILE A 234 21.18 -8.24 -14.31
N PHE A 235 20.46 -9.26 -13.89
CA PHE A 235 19.62 -10.09 -14.73
C PHE A 235 18.15 -9.66 -14.66
N LYS A 236 17.88 -8.45 -15.15
CA LYS A 236 16.53 -7.89 -15.20
C LYS A 236 15.55 -8.84 -15.91
N ASN A 237 14.31 -8.91 -15.40
CA ASN A 237 13.21 -9.73 -15.95
C ASN A 237 13.37 -11.26 -15.84
N ARG A 238 14.33 -11.78 -15.09
CA ARG A 238 14.46 -13.23 -14.88
C ARG A 238 13.57 -13.74 -13.74
N TRP A 239 13.18 -12.88 -12.85
CA TRP A 239 12.26 -13.15 -11.74
C TRP A 239 11.09 -12.17 -11.76
N GLU A 240 9.91 -12.66 -11.43
CA GLU A 240 8.78 -11.78 -11.16
C GLU A 240 8.97 -11.06 -9.82
N PRO A 241 8.69 -9.77 -9.75
CA PRO A 241 8.77 -9.05 -8.49
C PRO A 241 7.69 -9.52 -7.52
N ASN A 242 7.99 -9.47 -6.23
CA ASN A 242 7.03 -9.79 -5.17
C ASN A 242 6.36 -8.55 -4.59
N ASP A 243 6.94 -7.38 -4.84
CA ASP A 243 6.45 -6.13 -4.31
C ASP A 243 6.86 -4.95 -5.21
N ILE A 244 6.08 -3.89 -5.17
CA ILE A 244 6.32 -2.66 -5.93
C ILE A 244 6.17 -1.45 -5.00
N VAL A 245 7.20 -0.58 -4.98
CA VAL A 245 7.12 0.73 -4.32
C VAL A 245 7.00 1.81 -5.37
N ILE A 246 6.03 2.69 -5.20
CA ILE A 246 5.69 3.76 -6.15
C ILE A 246 5.73 5.10 -5.44
N LYS A 247 6.33 6.08 -6.12
CA LYS A 247 6.17 7.51 -5.83
C LYS A 247 5.30 8.12 -6.92
N ALA A 248 4.19 8.73 -6.51
CA ALA A 248 3.29 9.44 -7.40
C ALA A 248 3.01 10.86 -6.89
N GLU A 249 2.76 11.78 -7.80
CA GLU A 249 2.51 13.18 -7.51
C GLU A 249 1.06 13.54 -7.83
N PHE A 250 0.48 14.40 -7.01
CA PHE A 250 -0.79 15.06 -7.31
C PHE A 250 -0.52 16.31 -8.16
N ILE A 251 -1.09 16.34 -9.37
CA ILE A 251 -0.98 17.46 -10.32
C ILE A 251 -2.20 18.36 -10.21
#